data_ed701292b5ccc3cd5cd955cecd2ecb4f
#
_entry.id   ed701292b5ccc3cd5cd955cecd2ecb4f
#
_cell.length_a   1.000
_cell.length_b   1.000
_cell.length_c   1.000
_cell.angle_alpha   90.00
_cell.angle_beta   90.00
_cell.angle_gamma   90.00
#
_symmetry.space_group_name_H-M   'P 1'
#
loop_
_entity.id
_entity.type
_entity.pdbx_description
1 polymer ?
#
loop_
_entity_poly.entity_id
_entity_poly.type
_entity_poly.pdbx_seq_one_letter_code
_entity_poly.pdbx_strand_id
1 'polypeptide(L)'
;CGWTGIYVSKDKTKDMIWPDMIWIYVLAYDLWNFAYTYNCISDHSVYCGLILLLSCTIPTFFIKKGAWLQHRAQTLALWIMFVMTVPSFADRLAPVPTTHNKTAFFIVSFLSLAVNLIAVIYQFSLARKNKRNILKDEIYVDTNAYKQVMKENL
;
A
#
# COMPACT_ATOMS: atom_id res chain seq x y z
N CYS A 1 -4.81 -7.51 7.71
CA CYS A 1 -4.14 -8.72 7.24
C CYS A 1 -3.42 -9.44 8.39
N GLY A 2 -3.21 -10.74 8.22
CA GLY A 2 -2.45 -11.53 9.18
C GLY A 2 -0.95 -11.29 9.06
N TRP A 3 -0.19 -11.81 10.03
CA TRP A 3 1.28 -11.76 10.05
C TRP A 3 1.94 -12.93 9.29
N THR A 4 1.13 -13.85 8.78
CA THR A 4 1.54 -15.06 8.07
C THR A 4 1.03 -15.03 6.64
N GLY A 5 1.37 -16.05 5.86
CA GLY A 5 0.82 -16.21 4.51
C GLY A 5 1.54 -15.39 3.44
N ILE A 6 2.84 -15.22 3.56
CA ILE A 6 3.68 -14.73 2.46
C ILE A 6 4.19 -15.93 1.69
N TYR A 7 3.95 -15.93 0.38
CA TYR A 7 4.27 -17.03 -0.53
C TYR A 7 5.18 -16.56 -1.66
N VAL A 8 5.82 -17.51 -2.31
CA VAL A 8 6.59 -17.27 -3.55
C VAL A 8 5.77 -17.77 -4.73
N SER A 9 5.56 -16.93 -5.74
CA SER A 9 4.81 -17.32 -6.94
C SER A 9 5.45 -18.49 -7.68
N LYS A 10 4.62 -19.33 -8.32
CA LYS A 10 5.10 -20.48 -9.11
C LYS A 10 5.71 -20.10 -10.44
N ASP A 11 5.44 -18.93 -10.94
CA ASP A 11 5.96 -18.46 -12.21
C ASP A 11 7.49 -18.23 -12.22
N LYS A 12 8.03 -17.84 -13.37
CA LYS A 12 9.48 -17.63 -13.52
C LYS A 12 10.03 -16.47 -12.69
N THR A 13 9.19 -15.48 -12.35
CA THR A 13 9.60 -14.27 -11.64
C THR A 13 9.82 -14.50 -10.14
N LYS A 14 9.22 -15.57 -9.58
CA LYS A 14 9.34 -15.92 -8.16
C LYS A 14 9.00 -14.75 -7.23
N ASP A 15 7.93 -14.03 -7.56
CA ASP A 15 7.49 -12.87 -6.81
C ASP A 15 6.98 -13.22 -5.42
N MET A 16 7.19 -12.30 -4.49
CA MET A 16 6.63 -12.36 -3.16
C MET A 16 5.14 -11.99 -3.20
N ILE A 17 4.29 -12.93 -2.85
CA ILE A 17 2.83 -12.79 -2.87
C ILE A 17 2.29 -12.81 -1.43
N TRP A 18 1.50 -11.81 -1.09
CA TRP A 18 0.79 -11.74 0.19
C TRP A 18 -0.72 -11.66 -0.03
N PRO A 19 -1.42 -12.81 -0.16
CA PRO A 19 -2.85 -12.87 -0.46
C PRO A 19 -3.73 -12.25 0.62
N ASP A 20 -3.27 -12.30 1.87
CA ASP A 20 -4.00 -11.74 3.02
C ASP A 20 -3.97 -10.20 3.07
N MET A 21 -3.11 -9.56 2.26
CA MET A 21 -3.12 -8.11 2.06
C MET A 21 -4.07 -7.72 0.93
N ILE A 22 -5.37 -7.75 1.23
CA ILE A 22 -6.42 -7.44 0.26
C ILE A 22 -6.50 -5.94 -0.05
N TRP A 23 -7.22 -5.60 -1.12
CA TRP A 23 -7.33 -4.24 -1.68
C TRP A 23 -7.70 -3.16 -0.65
N ILE A 24 -8.53 -3.47 0.37
CA ILE A 24 -8.93 -2.49 1.39
C ILE A 24 -7.74 -2.03 2.26
N TYR A 25 -6.78 -2.92 2.51
CA TYR A 25 -5.56 -2.57 3.23
C TYR A 25 -4.59 -1.77 2.39
N VAL A 26 -4.48 -2.11 1.10
CA VAL A 26 -3.70 -1.33 0.14
C VAL A 26 -4.23 0.10 0.10
N LEU A 27 -5.55 0.27 -0.04
CA LEU A 27 -6.19 1.57 -0.05
C LEU A 27 -6.02 2.33 1.28
N ALA A 28 -6.19 1.64 2.41
CA ALA A 28 -6.02 2.24 3.74
C ALA A 28 -4.58 2.72 3.96
N TYR A 29 -3.61 1.91 3.55
CA TYR A 29 -2.20 2.29 3.60
C TYR A 29 -1.89 3.47 2.68
N ASP A 30 -2.37 3.45 1.44
CA ASP A 30 -2.11 4.51 0.47
C ASP A 30 -2.67 5.85 0.97
N LEU A 31 -3.89 5.87 1.47
CA LEU A 31 -4.49 7.07 2.05
C LEU A 31 -3.77 7.55 3.31
N TRP A 32 -3.35 6.63 4.17
CA TRP A 32 -2.55 6.99 5.35
C TRP A 32 -1.19 7.59 4.95
N ASN A 33 -0.49 6.94 4.04
CA ASN A 33 0.82 7.39 3.60
C ASN A 33 0.74 8.72 2.84
N PHE A 34 -0.28 8.89 1.99
CA PHE A 34 -0.53 10.16 1.31
C PHE A 34 -0.87 11.28 2.31
N ALA A 35 -1.72 11.01 3.31
CA ALA A 35 -2.03 11.99 4.36
C ALA A 35 -0.77 12.38 5.13
N TYR A 36 0.08 11.43 5.47
CA TYR A 36 1.35 11.69 6.13
C TYR A 36 2.29 12.55 5.28
N THR A 37 2.50 12.19 4.02
CA THR A 37 3.39 12.94 3.12
C THR A 37 2.87 14.35 2.85
N TYR A 38 1.57 14.50 2.60
CA TYR A 38 0.94 15.81 2.39
C TYR A 38 1.04 16.73 3.61
N ASN A 39 0.87 16.16 4.80
CA ASN A 39 0.84 16.96 6.05
C ASN A 39 2.22 17.25 6.63
N CYS A 40 3.17 16.32 6.49
CA CYS A 40 4.48 16.40 7.14
C CYS A 40 5.64 16.70 6.18
N ILE A 41 5.49 16.37 4.89
CA ILE A 41 6.54 16.49 3.86
C ILE A 41 5.92 17.16 2.63
N SER A 42 5.25 18.30 2.83
CA SER A 42 4.44 18.96 1.81
C SER A 42 5.21 19.23 0.50
N ASP A 43 6.47 19.64 0.60
CA ASP A 43 7.29 20.01 -0.55
C ASP A 43 7.59 18.83 -1.49
N HIS A 44 7.53 17.61 -0.97
CA HIS A 44 7.79 16.37 -1.73
C HIS A 44 6.57 15.44 -1.79
N SER A 45 5.39 15.91 -1.41
CA SER A 45 4.18 15.09 -1.31
C SER A 45 3.77 14.44 -2.65
N VAL A 46 4.04 15.10 -3.77
CA VAL A 46 3.75 14.54 -5.09
C VAL A 46 4.65 13.35 -5.39
N TYR A 47 5.96 13.47 -5.18
CA TYR A 47 6.90 12.37 -5.43
C TYR A 47 6.76 11.25 -4.39
N CYS A 48 6.92 11.60 -3.11
CA CYS A 48 6.95 10.61 -2.03
C CYS A 48 5.57 10.04 -1.67
N GLY A 49 4.53 10.83 -1.89
CA GLY A 49 3.14 10.41 -1.66
C GLY A 49 2.50 9.84 -2.93
N LEU A 50 2.13 10.69 -3.88
CA LEU A 50 1.29 10.29 -5.00
C LEU A 50 2.01 9.35 -5.98
N ILE A 51 3.13 9.78 -6.56
CA ILE A 51 3.81 9.01 -7.62
C ILE A 51 4.32 7.68 -7.10
N LEU A 52 4.97 7.69 -5.95
CA LEU A 52 5.56 6.48 -5.36
C LEU A 52 4.50 5.46 -4.93
N LEU A 53 3.33 5.90 -4.44
CA LEU A 53 2.23 5.01 -4.11
C LEU A 53 1.56 4.45 -5.36
N LEU A 54 1.26 5.28 -6.35
CA LEU A 54 0.67 4.82 -7.59
C LEU A 54 1.56 3.84 -8.34
N SER A 55 2.88 4.05 -8.31
CA SER A 55 3.86 3.16 -8.97
C SER A 55 3.89 1.74 -8.39
N CYS A 56 3.48 1.53 -7.14
CA CYS A 56 3.35 0.18 -6.56
C CYS A 56 1.91 -0.35 -6.58
N THR A 57 0.92 0.52 -6.44
CA THR A 57 -0.48 0.12 -6.32
C THR A 57 -1.09 -0.23 -7.68
N ILE A 58 -0.83 0.56 -8.72
CA ILE A 58 -1.33 0.27 -10.08
C ILE A 58 -0.85 -1.11 -10.58
N PRO A 59 0.45 -1.45 -10.56
CA PRO A 59 0.90 -2.78 -10.96
C PRO A 59 0.29 -3.91 -10.13
N THR A 60 0.03 -3.67 -8.86
CA THR A 60 -0.59 -4.70 -8.01
C THR A 60 -2.01 -5.04 -8.44
N PHE A 61 -2.80 -4.06 -8.89
CA PHE A 61 -4.16 -4.33 -9.32
C PHE A 61 -4.26 -4.86 -10.76
N PHE A 62 -3.37 -4.43 -11.65
CA PHE A 62 -3.49 -4.67 -13.09
C PHE A 62 -2.48 -5.68 -13.65
N ILE A 63 -1.34 -5.89 -12.96
CA ILE A 63 -0.27 -6.76 -13.47
C ILE A 63 -0.14 -8.02 -12.59
N LYS A 64 0.09 -7.84 -11.26
CA LYS A 64 0.38 -8.96 -10.37
C LYS A 64 -0.34 -8.81 -9.04
N LYS A 65 -1.53 -9.38 -8.91
CA LYS A 65 -2.32 -9.33 -7.69
C LYS A 65 -1.60 -10.02 -6.52
N GLY A 66 -1.65 -9.39 -5.35
CA GLY A 66 -0.99 -9.88 -4.14
C GLY A 66 0.48 -9.51 -4.01
N ALA A 67 1.13 -8.89 -5.02
CA ALA A 67 2.53 -8.50 -4.98
C ALA A 67 2.77 -7.05 -4.47
N TRP A 68 1.79 -6.43 -3.82
CA TRP A 68 1.88 -5.02 -3.43
C TRP A 68 3.10 -4.74 -2.54
N LEU A 69 3.38 -5.59 -1.57
CA LEU A 69 4.53 -5.40 -0.67
C LEU A 69 5.86 -5.43 -1.42
N GLN A 70 6.01 -6.34 -2.38
CA GLN A 70 7.18 -6.39 -3.25
C GLN A 70 7.29 -5.14 -4.13
N HIS A 71 6.21 -4.75 -4.80
CA HIS A 71 6.20 -3.54 -5.63
C HIS A 71 6.54 -2.30 -4.79
N ARG A 72 5.99 -2.21 -3.58
CA ARG A 72 6.29 -1.10 -2.66
C ARG A 72 7.75 -1.06 -2.25
N ALA A 73 8.34 -2.20 -1.89
CA ALA A 73 9.74 -2.30 -1.52
C ALA A 73 10.67 -1.92 -2.68
N GLN A 74 10.39 -2.44 -3.88
CA GLN A 74 11.20 -2.17 -5.07
C GLN A 74 11.13 -0.70 -5.51
N THR A 75 9.93 -0.13 -5.61
CA THR A 75 9.77 1.27 -6.03
C THR A 75 10.36 2.24 -5.03
N LEU A 76 10.22 1.96 -3.73
CA LEU A 76 10.82 2.77 -2.67
C LEU A 76 12.35 2.69 -2.70
N ALA A 77 12.92 1.50 -2.87
CA ALA A 77 14.36 1.31 -2.97
C ALA A 77 14.95 2.05 -4.19
N LEU A 78 14.32 1.92 -5.36
CA LEU A 78 14.72 2.62 -6.57
C LEU A 78 14.65 4.14 -6.40
N TRP A 79 13.57 4.65 -5.79
CA TRP A 79 13.43 6.08 -5.51
C TRP A 79 14.52 6.60 -4.56
N ILE A 80 14.78 5.89 -3.45
CA ILE A 80 15.80 6.27 -2.48
C ILE A 80 17.18 6.28 -3.15
N MET A 81 17.53 5.22 -3.89
CA MET A 81 18.82 5.18 -4.62
C MET A 81 18.95 6.33 -5.61
N PHE A 82 17.87 6.65 -6.33
CA PHE A 82 17.86 7.73 -7.30
C PHE A 82 18.07 9.10 -6.63
N VAL A 83 17.32 9.45 -5.58
CA VAL A 83 17.44 10.75 -4.91
C VAL A 83 18.76 10.88 -4.14
N MET A 84 19.36 9.80 -3.70
CA MET A 84 20.71 9.82 -3.10
C MET A 84 21.80 10.07 -4.16
N THR A 85 21.58 9.61 -5.39
CA THR A 85 22.52 9.84 -6.51
C THR A 85 22.35 11.23 -7.12
N VAL A 86 21.11 11.73 -7.15
CA VAL A 86 20.75 13.05 -7.72
C VAL A 86 20.00 13.87 -6.65
N PRO A 87 20.67 14.34 -5.59
CA PRO A 87 20.00 14.92 -4.42
C PRO A 87 19.20 16.20 -4.73
N SER A 88 19.51 16.91 -5.80
CA SER A 88 18.77 18.11 -6.19
C SER A 88 17.63 17.86 -7.18
N PHE A 89 17.29 16.61 -7.46
CA PHE A 89 16.28 16.27 -8.47
C PHE A 89 14.92 16.90 -8.16
N ALA A 90 14.38 16.63 -6.99
CA ALA A 90 13.04 17.10 -6.60
C ALA A 90 12.98 18.62 -6.35
N ASP A 91 14.09 19.21 -5.90
CA ASP A 91 14.15 20.61 -5.48
C ASP A 91 14.50 21.57 -6.63
N ARG A 92 15.35 21.13 -7.54
CA ARG A 92 15.94 22.03 -8.58
C ARG A 92 15.71 21.55 -10.00
N LEU A 93 15.87 20.24 -10.27
CA LEU A 93 15.81 19.73 -11.64
C LEU A 93 14.36 19.51 -12.10
N ALA A 94 13.52 19.00 -11.24
CA ALA A 94 12.10 18.75 -11.54
C ALA A 94 11.19 19.13 -10.35
N PRO A 95 11.17 20.41 -9.94
CA PRO A 95 10.32 20.84 -8.84
C PRO A 95 8.85 20.72 -9.23
N VAL A 96 8.06 20.09 -8.37
CA VAL A 96 6.60 20.05 -8.52
C VAL A 96 5.99 20.94 -7.45
N PRO A 97 5.32 22.04 -7.83
CA PRO A 97 4.72 22.94 -6.86
C PRO A 97 3.61 22.20 -6.11
N THR A 98 3.68 22.25 -4.80
CA THR A 98 2.68 21.69 -3.91
C THR A 98 1.97 22.79 -3.16
N THR A 99 0.67 22.64 -2.97
CA THR A 99 -0.14 23.59 -2.21
C THR A 99 -0.38 23.04 -0.81
N HIS A 100 -0.14 23.86 0.20
CA HIS A 100 -0.48 23.54 1.57
C HIS A 100 -1.80 24.22 1.96
N ASN A 101 -2.90 23.51 1.79
CA ASN A 101 -4.24 24.02 2.05
C ASN A 101 -4.81 23.35 3.32
N LYS A 102 -5.23 24.17 4.30
CA LYS A 102 -5.81 23.68 5.56
C LYS A 102 -7.05 22.80 5.36
N THR A 103 -7.89 23.14 4.40
CA THR A 103 -9.09 22.34 4.08
C THR A 103 -8.70 20.98 3.51
N ALA A 104 -7.75 20.94 2.58
CA ALA A 104 -7.24 19.70 2.03
C ALA A 104 -6.58 18.84 3.12
N PHE A 105 -5.79 19.45 4.02
CA PHE A 105 -5.23 18.79 5.21
C PHE A 105 -6.29 18.05 6.02
N PHE A 106 -7.39 18.72 6.40
CA PHE A 106 -8.47 18.10 7.17
C PHE A 106 -9.17 16.99 6.39
N ILE A 107 -9.48 17.21 5.11
CA ILE A 107 -10.17 16.23 4.27
C ILE A 107 -9.33 14.95 4.14
N VAL A 108 -8.05 15.07 3.80
CA VAL A 108 -7.16 13.92 3.59
C VAL A 108 -6.94 13.17 4.91
N SER A 109 -6.75 13.88 6.03
CA SER A 109 -6.62 13.28 7.36
C SER A 109 -7.89 12.54 7.77
N PHE A 110 -9.07 13.14 7.55
CA PHE A 110 -10.35 12.52 7.86
C PHE A 110 -10.61 11.28 7.01
N LEU A 111 -10.37 11.34 5.70
CA LEU A 111 -10.50 10.19 4.81
C LEU A 111 -9.56 9.06 5.21
N SER A 112 -8.31 9.38 5.52
CA SER A 112 -7.34 8.40 6.01
C SER A 112 -7.82 7.72 7.29
N LEU A 113 -8.27 8.49 8.28
CA LEU A 113 -8.80 7.96 9.53
C LEU A 113 -10.03 7.06 9.28
N ALA A 114 -10.99 7.53 8.49
CA ALA A 114 -12.23 6.80 8.22
C ALA A 114 -11.96 5.44 7.54
N VAL A 115 -11.14 5.42 6.49
CA VAL A 115 -10.84 4.18 5.76
C VAL A 115 -10.03 3.21 6.62
N ASN A 116 -9.08 3.69 7.43
CA ASN A 116 -8.33 2.84 8.35
C ASN A 116 -9.23 2.26 9.45
N LEU A 117 -10.16 3.02 10.00
CA LEU A 117 -11.16 2.50 10.96
C LEU A 117 -12.05 1.43 10.31
N ILE A 118 -12.53 1.65 9.10
CA ILE A 118 -13.32 0.66 8.35
C ILE A 118 -12.50 -0.62 8.14
N ALA A 119 -11.25 -0.51 7.73
CA ALA A 119 -10.36 -1.65 7.52
C ALA A 119 -10.16 -2.45 8.81
N VAL A 120 -9.91 -1.77 9.92
CA VAL A 120 -9.73 -2.41 11.24
C VAL A 120 -11.01 -3.10 11.71
N ILE A 121 -12.16 -2.43 11.62
CA ILE A 121 -13.47 -3.01 11.99
C ILE A 121 -13.77 -4.24 11.13
N TYR A 122 -13.52 -4.16 9.82
CA TYR A 122 -13.72 -5.28 8.90
C TYR A 122 -12.85 -6.47 9.28
N GLN A 123 -11.55 -6.24 9.55
CA GLN A 123 -10.62 -7.29 9.98
C GLN A 123 -11.09 -7.98 11.27
N PHE A 124 -11.38 -7.22 12.30
CA PHE A 124 -11.82 -7.79 13.58
C PHE A 124 -13.15 -8.54 13.45
N SER A 125 -14.09 -8.01 12.66
CA SER A 125 -15.37 -8.67 12.40
C SER A 125 -15.17 -10.01 11.70
N LEU A 126 -14.30 -10.07 10.69
CA LEU A 126 -14.03 -11.29 9.94
C LEU A 126 -13.26 -12.32 10.80
N ALA A 127 -12.26 -11.88 11.56
CA ALA A 127 -11.50 -12.72 12.47
C ALA A 127 -12.41 -13.36 13.53
N ARG A 128 -13.32 -12.58 14.12
CA ARG A 128 -14.34 -13.08 15.07
C ARG A 128 -15.28 -14.08 14.42
N LYS A 129 -15.83 -13.73 13.27
CA LYS A 129 -16.78 -14.58 12.53
C LYS A 129 -16.18 -15.95 12.21
N ASN A 130 -14.93 -15.97 11.77
CA ASN A 130 -14.23 -17.17 11.32
C ASN A 130 -13.41 -17.84 12.44
N LYS A 131 -13.48 -17.32 13.69
CA LYS A 131 -12.70 -17.78 14.85
C LYS A 131 -11.20 -17.89 14.58
N ARG A 132 -10.65 -16.94 13.84
CA ARG A 132 -9.21 -16.87 13.48
C ARG A 132 -8.46 -15.92 14.38
N ASN A 133 -7.20 -16.28 14.67
CA ASN A 133 -6.29 -15.44 15.45
C ASN A 133 -5.51 -14.51 14.50
N ILE A 134 -5.68 -13.20 14.66
CA ILE A 134 -5.03 -12.19 13.82
C ILE A 134 -3.50 -12.29 13.80
N LEU A 135 -2.90 -12.82 14.86
CA LEU A 135 -1.43 -12.94 14.99
C LEU A 135 -0.86 -14.24 14.40
N LYS A 136 -1.71 -15.26 14.19
CA LYS A 136 -1.25 -16.60 13.79
C LYS A 136 -1.86 -17.10 12.51
N ASP A 137 -3.05 -16.62 12.18
CA ASP A 137 -3.84 -17.15 11.06
C ASP A 137 -3.97 -16.12 9.94
N GLU A 138 -4.13 -16.59 8.71
CA GLU A 138 -4.55 -15.78 7.59
C GLU A 138 -6.05 -15.47 7.73
N ILE A 139 -6.40 -14.20 7.62
CA ILE A 139 -7.75 -13.73 7.98
C ILE A 139 -8.73 -13.84 6.81
N TYR A 140 -8.24 -13.62 5.60
CA TYR A 140 -9.08 -13.43 4.40
C TYR A 140 -9.20 -14.66 3.49
N VAL A 141 -8.75 -15.84 3.93
CA VAL A 141 -8.73 -17.11 3.13
C VAL A 141 -10.07 -17.43 2.47
N ASP A 142 -11.20 -17.11 3.14
CA ASP A 142 -12.53 -17.41 2.61
C ASP A 142 -13.05 -16.35 1.62
N THR A 143 -12.34 -15.22 1.47
CA THR A 143 -12.75 -14.14 0.57
C THR A 143 -12.41 -14.46 -0.89
N ASN A 144 -13.22 -13.92 -1.80
CA ASN A 144 -12.97 -14.06 -3.23
C ASN A 144 -11.65 -13.42 -3.66
N ALA A 145 -11.29 -12.28 -3.03
CA ALA A 145 -10.03 -11.59 -3.32
C ALA A 145 -8.82 -12.47 -3.00
N TYR A 146 -8.79 -13.10 -1.82
CA TYR A 146 -7.74 -14.02 -1.43
C TYR A 146 -7.66 -15.23 -2.39
N LYS A 147 -8.79 -15.89 -2.65
CA LYS A 147 -8.86 -17.05 -3.53
C LYS A 147 -8.40 -16.73 -4.95
N GLN A 148 -8.70 -15.54 -5.45
CA GLN A 148 -8.24 -15.11 -6.75
C GLN A 148 -6.72 -14.95 -6.79
N VAL A 149 -6.13 -14.31 -5.79
CA VAL A 149 -4.66 -14.16 -5.70
C VAL A 149 -3.97 -15.51 -5.65
N MET A 150 -4.49 -16.45 -4.84
CA MET A 150 -3.95 -17.82 -4.76
C MET A 150 -4.05 -18.56 -6.10
N LYS A 151 -5.18 -18.45 -6.80
CA LYS A 151 -5.39 -19.11 -8.09
C LYS A 151 -4.48 -18.56 -9.20
N GLU A 152 -4.22 -17.26 -9.20
CA GLU A 152 -3.43 -16.60 -10.24
C GLU A 152 -1.91 -16.78 -10.03
N ASN A 153 -1.43 -17.03 -8.81
CA ASN A 153 0.00 -16.99 -8.49
C ASN A 153 0.56 -18.31 -7.92
N LEU A 154 -0.27 -19.16 -7.35
CA LEU A 154 0.14 -20.38 -6.62
C LEU A 154 -0.55 -21.64 -7.15
#